data_5ef933027a6c30b67ac504a1206887e1
#
_entry.id   5ef933027a6c30b67ac504a1206887e1
#
_cell.length_a   1.000
_cell.length_b   1.000
_cell.length_c   1.000
_cell.angle_alpha   90.00
_cell.angle_beta   90.00
_cell.angle_gamma   90.00
#
_symmetry.space_group_name_H-M   'P 1'
#
loop_
_entity.id
_entity.type
_entity.pdbx_description
1 polymer ?
#
loop_
_entity_poly.entity_id
_entity_poly.type
_entity_poly.pdbx_seq_one_letter_code
_entity_poly.pdbx_strand_id
1 'polypeptide(L)'
;MAKNGMTVKSVTSFYLWFPCNLYNTQEGNIMICPKCKKDDPQNREMCPDCGFPVKPIPVPSGGKIRFGKYDWFVLDKQDGNTLVITEKVIEKRPYHSKKCEITWETCDIRQYLNGEFYNSFSAADRERIIEAANKNPDNPWYGTGGGNPTKDRIFLLSIDDVIKYFGDSGQIKTRYMYPSPWGDWCKDEFLPWIDDQYNLNRRAVDDDSVCVGYWLRSPGCNRHYATNIMGFCGDGYDQGGINVAGNLSMDGDGHFLLDDNTGSDAMCNPSGVRPALWLRTE
;
A
#
# COMPACT_ATOMS: atom_id res chain seq x y z
N MET A 1 35.51 25.26 -50.56
CA MET A 1 34.20 24.68 -50.28
C MET A 1 34.42 23.34 -49.58
N ALA A 2 34.40 23.35 -48.26
CA ALA A 2 34.56 22.13 -47.43
C ALA A 2 33.26 21.89 -46.68
N LYS A 3 32.62 20.73 -46.89
CA LYS A 3 31.43 20.31 -46.15
C LYS A 3 31.93 19.53 -44.92
N ASN A 4 31.69 20.11 -43.74
CA ASN A 4 31.89 19.40 -42.48
C ASN A 4 30.65 18.51 -42.21
N GLY A 5 30.87 17.20 -42.26
CA GLY A 5 29.94 16.22 -41.80
C GLY A 5 30.05 16.07 -40.29
N MET A 6 29.01 16.42 -39.54
CA MET A 6 28.87 16.09 -38.12
C MET A 6 28.38 14.65 -37.99
N THR A 7 29.26 13.80 -37.50
CA THR A 7 28.90 12.42 -37.09
C THR A 7 28.24 12.49 -35.72
N VAL A 8 26.98 12.13 -35.64
CA VAL A 8 26.25 11.96 -34.38
C VAL A 8 26.80 10.68 -33.73
N LYS A 9 27.52 10.84 -32.62
CA LYS A 9 27.89 9.73 -31.74
C LYS A 9 26.64 9.33 -30.93
N SER A 10 26.25 8.06 -31.07
CA SER A 10 25.27 7.42 -30.25
C SER A 10 25.65 7.54 -28.78
N VAL A 11 24.84 8.21 -28.00
CA VAL A 11 24.96 8.24 -26.54
C VAL A 11 24.36 6.94 -26.02
N THR A 12 25.22 6.00 -25.66
CA THR A 12 24.84 4.80 -24.93
C THR A 12 24.47 5.26 -23.51
N SER A 13 23.21 5.16 -23.18
CA SER A 13 22.68 5.51 -21.85
C SER A 13 23.24 4.51 -20.84
N PHE A 14 24.19 4.96 -20.03
CA PHE A 14 24.64 4.22 -18.85
C PHE A 14 23.62 4.49 -17.75
N TYR A 15 22.79 3.52 -17.44
CA TYR A 15 22.01 3.49 -16.20
C TYR A 15 22.99 3.36 -15.03
N LEU A 16 23.30 4.50 -14.40
CA LEU A 16 23.99 4.50 -13.12
C LEU A 16 22.96 4.24 -12.02
N TRP A 17 22.86 3.00 -11.64
CA TRP A 17 22.21 2.55 -10.42
C TRP A 17 22.96 3.11 -9.21
N PHE A 18 22.30 3.98 -8.43
CA PHE A 18 22.76 4.29 -7.08
C PHE A 18 22.02 3.38 -6.09
N PRO A 19 22.73 2.53 -5.36
CA PRO A 19 22.11 1.75 -4.30
C PRO A 19 21.85 2.64 -3.10
N CYS A 20 20.61 2.95 -2.80
CA CYS A 20 20.21 3.28 -1.44
C CYS A 20 20.25 1.99 -0.62
N ASN A 21 21.43 1.67 -0.10
CA ASN A 21 21.67 1.00 1.19
C ASN A 21 23.04 0.37 1.15
N LEU A 22 23.96 0.98 1.91
CA LEU A 22 25.16 0.31 2.41
C LEU A 22 24.69 -0.77 3.42
N TYR A 23 24.28 -1.93 2.94
CA TYR A 23 24.25 -3.13 3.74
C TYR A 23 25.49 -3.94 3.44
N ASN A 24 26.26 -4.13 4.49
CA ASN A 24 27.44 -4.94 4.63
C ASN A 24 27.29 -6.26 3.86
N THR A 25 28.03 -6.42 2.76
CA THR A 25 28.14 -7.67 2.03
C THR A 25 29.04 -8.61 2.83
N GLN A 26 28.45 -9.38 3.73
CA GLN A 26 29.05 -10.66 4.11
C GLN A 26 28.85 -11.60 2.91
N GLU A 27 29.91 -12.23 2.46
CA GLU A 27 29.90 -13.37 1.54
C GLU A 27 28.86 -14.37 2.03
N GLY A 28 27.70 -14.41 1.41
CA GLY A 28 26.56 -15.18 1.92
C GLY A 28 25.69 -15.68 0.77
N ASN A 29 25.12 -16.77 0.99
CA ASN A 29 24.22 -17.55 0.17
C ASN A 29 23.27 -16.69 -0.66
N ILE A 30 23.36 -16.84 -1.98
CA ILE A 30 22.35 -16.32 -2.93
C ILE A 30 21.00 -16.88 -2.49
N MET A 31 20.04 -16.00 -2.24
CA MET A 31 18.70 -16.41 -1.86
C MET A 31 17.94 -16.92 -3.10
N ILE A 32 17.37 -18.12 -2.99
CA ILE A 32 16.57 -18.73 -4.06
C ILE A 32 15.10 -18.58 -3.71
N CYS A 33 14.33 -17.98 -4.62
CA CYS A 33 12.89 -17.85 -4.41
C CYS A 33 12.22 -19.24 -4.28
N PRO A 34 11.49 -19.51 -3.19
CA PRO A 34 10.85 -20.81 -3.00
C PRO A 34 9.74 -21.08 -4.02
N LYS A 35 9.12 -20.04 -4.60
CA LYS A 35 8.04 -20.15 -5.58
C LYS A 35 8.57 -20.33 -7.02
N CYS A 36 9.31 -19.38 -7.55
CA CYS A 36 9.75 -19.42 -8.96
C CYS A 36 11.14 -20.01 -9.18
N LYS A 37 11.85 -20.32 -8.10
CA LYS A 37 13.21 -20.92 -8.11
C LYS A 37 14.32 -20.07 -8.73
N LYS A 38 14.05 -18.80 -8.99
CA LYS A 38 15.07 -17.87 -9.48
C LYS A 38 15.93 -17.34 -8.32
N ASP A 39 17.19 -17.06 -8.67
CA ASP A 39 18.17 -16.52 -7.74
C ASP A 39 17.95 -15.01 -7.54
N ASP A 40 18.05 -14.54 -6.30
CA ASP A 40 18.11 -13.13 -5.98
C ASP A 40 19.46 -12.80 -5.30
N PRO A 41 20.45 -12.33 -6.08
CA PRO A 41 21.78 -12.00 -5.57
C PRO A 41 21.76 -10.81 -4.60
N GLN A 42 20.68 -10.02 -4.57
CA GLN A 42 20.51 -8.90 -3.64
C GLN A 42 19.80 -9.30 -2.34
N ASN A 43 19.41 -10.57 -2.22
CA ASN A 43 18.74 -11.11 -1.02
C ASN A 43 17.55 -10.25 -0.56
N ARG A 44 16.74 -9.79 -1.50
CA ARG A 44 15.56 -8.96 -1.22
C ARG A 44 14.53 -9.72 -0.41
N GLU A 45 13.69 -8.99 0.28
CA GLU A 45 12.62 -9.58 1.09
C GLU A 45 11.48 -10.15 0.25
N MET A 46 11.37 -9.66 -0.98
CA MET A 46 10.40 -10.11 -1.99
C MET A 46 11.12 -10.51 -3.26
N CYS A 47 10.64 -11.58 -3.88
CA CYS A 47 11.16 -11.99 -5.18
C CYS A 47 10.81 -10.97 -6.27
N PRO A 48 11.78 -10.42 -7.00
CA PRO A 48 11.52 -9.43 -8.04
C PRO A 48 10.77 -9.99 -9.25
N ASP A 49 10.86 -11.31 -9.46
CA ASP A 49 10.26 -11.95 -10.63
C ASP A 49 8.80 -12.35 -10.44
N CYS A 50 8.38 -12.69 -9.21
CA CYS A 50 7.04 -13.24 -8.98
C CYS A 50 6.32 -12.66 -7.75
N GLY A 51 6.91 -11.68 -7.07
CA GLY A 51 6.30 -11.03 -5.90
C GLY A 51 6.13 -11.92 -4.67
N PHE A 52 6.74 -13.12 -4.67
CA PHE A 52 6.63 -14.02 -3.52
C PHE A 52 7.46 -13.48 -2.34
N PRO A 53 6.91 -13.40 -1.12
CA PRO A 53 7.66 -12.99 0.06
C PRO A 53 8.72 -14.04 0.40
N VAL A 54 9.98 -13.72 0.19
CA VAL A 54 11.11 -14.60 0.49
C VAL A 54 11.40 -14.60 1.98
N LYS A 55 11.21 -13.44 2.62
CA LYS A 55 11.17 -13.32 4.08
C LYS A 55 9.74 -13.33 4.59
N PRO A 56 9.46 -14.00 5.72
CA PRO A 56 8.14 -13.98 6.32
C PRO A 56 7.68 -12.56 6.62
N ILE A 57 6.42 -12.24 6.28
CA ILE A 57 5.78 -10.99 6.73
C ILE A 57 5.63 -11.08 8.25
N PRO A 58 6.12 -10.09 9.02
CA PRO A 58 6.01 -10.13 10.46
C PRO A 58 4.55 -10.21 10.94
N VAL A 59 4.29 -11.08 11.89
CA VAL A 59 3.01 -11.13 12.60
C VAL A 59 3.02 -10.04 13.66
N PRO A 60 2.01 -9.15 13.72
CA PRO A 60 1.88 -8.20 14.80
C PRO A 60 1.95 -8.87 16.17
N SER A 61 2.44 -8.15 17.18
CA SER A 61 2.68 -8.69 18.54
C SER A 61 1.45 -9.30 19.21
N GLY A 62 0.24 -8.91 18.78
CA GLY A 62 -1.02 -9.48 19.24
C GLY A 62 -1.30 -10.90 18.76
N GLY A 63 -0.50 -11.41 17.80
CA GLY A 63 -0.67 -12.76 17.26
C GLY A 63 -1.77 -12.88 16.20
N LYS A 64 -2.27 -14.10 16.02
CA LYS A 64 -3.33 -14.43 15.06
C LYS A 64 -4.54 -15.05 15.74
N ILE A 65 -5.71 -14.84 15.16
CA ILE A 65 -6.94 -15.54 15.52
C ILE A 65 -7.67 -16.02 14.27
N ARG A 66 -8.51 -17.05 14.43
CA ARG A 66 -9.46 -17.48 13.41
C ARG A 66 -10.83 -16.89 13.73
N PHE A 67 -11.44 -16.18 12.77
CA PHE A 67 -12.78 -15.65 12.91
C PHE A 67 -13.53 -15.70 11.57
N GLY A 68 -14.74 -16.22 11.58
CA GLY A 68 -15.43 -16.60 10.35
C GLY A 68 -14.58 -17.56 9.52
N LYS A 69 -14.46 -17.31 8.23
CA LYS A 69 -13.63 -18.14 7.32
C LYS A 69 -12.21 -17.61 7.11
N TYR A 70 -11.81 -16.55 7.81
CA TYR A 70 -10.54 -15.86 7.61
C TYR A 70 -9.61 -16.01 8.81
N ASP A 71 -8.31 -15.87 8.58
CA ASP A 71 -7.28 -15.66 9.57
C ASP A 71 -7.02 -14.17 9.73
N TRP A 72 -6.85 -13.72 10.96
CA TRP A 72 -6.75 -12.31 11.31
C TRP A 72 -5.53 -12.05 12.18
N PHE A 73 -4.82 -10.96 11.93
CA PHE A 73 -3.84 -10.43 12.85
C PHE A 73 -4.52 -9.58 13.91
N VAL A 74 -4.10 -9.73 15.16
CA VAL A 74 -4.53 -8.90 16.27
C VAL A 74 -3.66 -7.65 16.28
N LEU A 75 -4.28 -6.47 16.13
CA LEU A 75 -3.61 -5.17 16.12
C LEU A 75 -3.66 -4.48 17.48
N ASP A 76 -4.77 -4.59 18.21
CA ASP A 76 -4.98 -3.89 19.47
C ASP A 76 -5.96 -4.65 20.37
N LYS A 77 -5.91 -4.37 21.68
CA LYS A 77 -6.86 -4.88 22.68
C LYS A 77 -7.22 -3.75 23.62
N GLN A 78 -8.50 -3.38 23.67
CA GLN A 78 -9.02 -2.29 24.49
C GLN A 78 -10.37 -2.67 25.09
N ASP A 79 -10.54 -2.46 26.38
CA ASP A 79 -11.83 -2.58 27.09
C ASP A 79 -12.57 -3.92 26.82
N GLY A 80 -11.85 -5.03 26.81
CA GLY A 80 -12.40 -6.35 26.49
C GLY A 80 -12.77 -6.54 25.02
N ASN A 81 -12.27 -5.70 24.12
CA ASN A 81 -12.46 -5.80 22.67
C ASN A 81 -11.11 -5.96 21.96
N THR A 82 -11.12 -6.63 20.83
CA THR A 82 -9.91 -6.91 20.02
C THR A 82 -10.07 -6.33 18.63
N LEU A 83 -9.15 -5.43 18.23
CA LEU A 83 -9.04 -4.97 16.85
C LEU A 83 -8.25 -5.98 16.04
N VAL A 84 -8.81 -6.38 14.91
CA VAL A 84 -8.18 -7.34 14.01
C VAL A 84 -8.21 -6.84 12.57
N ILE A 85 -7.22 -7.28 11.78
CA ILE A 85 -7.16 -7.10 10.32
C ILE A 85 -6.93 -8.46 9.66
N THR A 86 -7.52 -8.70 8.49
CA THR A 86 -7.26 -9.97 7.78
C THR A 86 -5.78 -10.17 7.51
N GLU A 87 -5.29 -11.40 7.68
CA GLU A 87 -3.90 -11.74 7.35
C GLU A 87 -3.60 -11.47 5.88
N LYS A 88 -4.52 -11.89 5.01
CA LYS A 88 -4.43 -11.74 3.56
C LYS A 88 -5.36 -10.66 3.04
N VAL A 89 -5.06 -10.19 1.84
CA VAL A 89 -6.04 -9.52 1.00
C VAL A 89 -7.10 -10.54 0.60
N ILE A 90 -8.37 -10.20 0.82
CA ILE A 90 -9.48 -11.16 0.62
C ILE A 90 -10.00 -11.20 -0.82
N GLU A 91 -9.85 -10.07 -1.53
CA GLU A 91 -10.25 -9.90 -2.94
C GLU A 91 -9.70 -8.59 -3.49
N LYS A 92 -9.90 -8.33 -4.78
CA LYS A 92 -9.59 -7.04 -5.43
C LYS A 92 -10.89 -6.37 -5.86
N ARG A 93 -11.07 -5.11 -5.46
CA ARG A 93 -12.24 -4.28 -5.83
C ARG A 93 -11.83 -2.84 -6.10
N PRO A 94 -12.54 -2.10 -6.96
CA PRO A 94 -12.47 -0.65 -7.00
C PRO A 94 -12.85 -0.06 -5.64
N TYR A 95 -12.23 1.07 -5.28
CA TYR A 95 -12.65 1.83 -4.09
C TYR A 95 -14.05 2.43 -4.30
N HIS A 96 -14.29 2.92 -5.52
CA HIS A 96 -15.58 3.41 -5.98
C HIS A 96 -15.72 3.11 -7.48
N SER A 97 -16.94 2.80 -7.93
CA SER A 97 -17.20 2.33 -9.31
C SER A 97 -17.23 3.43 -10.36
N LYS A 98 -17.24 4.70 -9.94
CA LYS A 98 -17.33 5.86 -10.84
C LYS A 98 -16.26 6.88 -10.50
N LYS A 99 -15.75 7.56 -11.52
CA LYS A 99 -14.86 8.71 -11.33
C LYS A 99 -15.65 9.91 -10.83
N CYS A 100 -15.57 10.17 -9.55
CA CYS A 100 -16.19 11.35 -8.93
C CYS A 100 -15.45 11.68 -7.63
N GLU A 101 -15.71 12.86 -7.09
CA GLU A 101 -15.27 13.17 -5.74
C GLU A 101 -16.00 12.28 -4.74
N ILE A 102 -15.23 11.53 -3.94
CA ILE A 102 -15.77 10.58 -2.98
C ILE A 102 -14.95 10.60 -1.68
N THR A 103 -15.58 10.26 -0.58
CA THR A 103 -14.94 10.04 0.71
C THR A 103 -15.27 8.63 1.21
N TRP A 104 -14.60 8.20 2.27
CA TRP A 104 -14.92 6.93 2.92
C TRP A 104 -16.42 6.79 3.24
N GLU A 105 -17.04 7.87 3.70
CA GLU A 105 -18.45 7.87 4.11
C GLU A 105 -19.41 7.30 3.04
N THR A 106 -19.14 7.58 1.77
CA THR A 106 -20.09 7.28 0.66
C THR A 106 -19.54 6.33 -0.39
N CYS A 107 -18.30 5.85 -0.27
CA CYS A 107 -17.68 4.97 -1.27
C CYS A 107 -18.31 3.58 -1.31
N ASP A 108 -18.21 2.92 -2.47
CA ASP A 108 -18.81 1.61 -2.71
C ASP A 108 -18.17 0.52 -1.87
N ILE A 109 -16.84 0.59 -1.64
CA ILE A 109 -16.15 -0.43 -0.85
C ILE A 109 -16.62 -0.42 0.62
N ARG A 110 -16.92 0.74 1.20
CA ARG A 110 -17.52 0.82 2.54
C ARG A 110 -18.91 0.20 2.57
N GLN A 111 -19.74 0.48 1.56
CA GLN A 111 -21.09 -0.10 1.45
C GLN A 111 -21.00 -1.61 1.34
N TYR A 112 -20.09 -2.13 0.53
CA TYR A 112 -19.83 -3.55 0.41
C TYR A 112 -19.40 -4.17 1.74
N LEU A 113 -18.43 -3.56 2.43
CA LEU A 113 -17.90 -4.09 3.70
C LEU A 113 -18.97 -4.15 4.80
N ASN A 114 -19.84 -3.13 4.89
CA ASN A 114 -20.91 -3.06 5.91
C ASN A 114 -22.23 -3.67 5.46
N GLY A 115 -22.32 -4.10 4.21
CA GLY A 115 -23.48 -4.78 3.62
C GLY A 115 -23.19 -6.25 3.31
N GLU A 116 -22.80 -6.53 2.07
CA GLU A 116 -22.60 -7.90 1.56
C GLU A 116 -21.56 -8.67 2.37
N PHE A 117 -20.38 -8.09 2.60
CA PHE A 117 -19.30 -8.75 3.33
C PHE A 117 -19.68 -9.03 4.79
N TYR A 118 -20.25 -8.04 5.50
CA TYR A 118 -20.77 -8.24 6.87
C TYR A 118 -21.82 -9.34 6.93
N ASN A 119 -22.74 -9.38 5.97
CA ASN A 119 -23.80 -10.38 5.93
C ASN A 119 -23.31 -11.80 5.56
N SER A 120 -22.08 -11.92 5.06
CA SER A 120 -21.46 -13.24 4.81
C SER A 120 -21.03 -13.97 6.08
N PHE A 121 -20.96 -13.29 7.22
CA PHE A 121 -20.68 -13.88 8.52
C PHE A 121 -21.94 -14.58 9.08
N SER A 122 -21.74 -15.62 9.88
CA SER A 122 -22.84 -16.25 10.62
C SER A 122 -23.53 -15.27 11.56
N ALA A 123 -24.77 -15.55 11.98
CA ALA A 123 -25.47 -14.69 12.95
C ALA A 123 -24.66 -14.56 14.26
N ALA A 124 -24.11 -15.67 14.76
CA ALA A 124 -23.28 -15.68 15.97
C ALA A 124 -22.01 -14.84 15.82
N ASP A 125 -21.33 -14.93 14.64
CA ASP A 125 -20.16 -14.10 14.38
C ASP A 125 -20.54 -12.61 14.33
N ARG A 126 -21.64 -12.24 13.66
CA ARG A 126 -22.12 -10.85 13.58
C ARG A 126 -22.41 -10.22 14.93
N GLU A 127 -22.90 -10.99 15.90
CA GLU A 127 -23.13 -10.52 17.27
C GLU A 127 -21.82 -10.14 17.99
N ARG A 128 -20.72 -10.74 17.60
CA ARG A 128 -19.38 -10.43 18.14
C ARG A 128 -18.73 -9.22 17.48
N ILE A 129 -19.15 -8.84 16.27
CA ILE A 129 -18.62 -7.68 15.55
C ILE A 129 -19.21 -6.39 16.14
N ILE A 130 -18.33 -5.52 16.61
CA ILE A 130 -18.70 -4.27 17.28
C ILE A 130 -18.75 -3.15 16.24
N GLU A 131 -19.76 -2.30 16.32
CA GLU A 131 -19.80 -1.05 15.56
C GLU A 131 -18.81 -0.05 16.16
N ALA A 132 -17.83 0.36 15.34
CA ALA A 132 -16.79 1.30 15.71
C ALA A 132 -17.08 2.70 15.15
N ALA A 133 -16.79 3.74 15.94
CA ALA A 133 -16.79 5.11 15.46
C ALA A 133 -15.43 5.44 14.85
N ASN A 134 -15.36 5.54 13.53
CA ASN A 134 -14.16 5.87 12.79
C ASN A 134 -14.06 7.37 12.51
N LYS A 135 -12.97 7.97 12.92
CA LYS A 135 -12.57 9.29 12.43
C LYS A 135 -12.01 9.11 11.02
N ASN A 136 -12.32 10.03 10.13
CA ASN A 136 -11.81 10.06 8.77
C ASN A 136 -10.95 11.32 8.62
N PRO A 137 -9.68 11.28 9.10
CA PRO A 137 -8.80 12.47 9.08
C PRO A 137 -8.49 12.88 7.64
N ASP A 138 -8.19 14.16 7.49
CA ASP A 138 -7.73 14.71 6.22
C ASP A 138 -6.38 14.09 5.84
N ASN A 139 -6.09 14.11 4.53
CA ASN A 139 -4.78 13.65 4.06
C ASN A 139 -3.66 14.51 4.67
N PRO A 140 -2.67 13.92 5.34
CA PRO A 140 -1.67 14.68 6.10
C PRO A 140 -0.73 15.53 5.23
N TRP A 141 -0.58 15.21 3.94
CA TRP A 141 0.32 15.93 3.04
C TRP A 141 -0.39 16.91 2.11
N TYR A 142 -1.61 16.60 1.75
CA TYR A 142 -2.36 17.35 0.74
C TYR A 142 -3.55 18.14 1.33
N GLY A 143 -3.91 17.86 2.59
CA GLY A 143 -5.05 18.53 3.23
C GLY A 143 -6.40 18.15 2.63
N THR A 144 -6.44 17.11 1.80
CA THR A 144 -7.70 16.60 1.22
C THR A 144 -8.60 16.10 2.32
N GLY A 145 -9.81 16.66 2.41
CA GLY A 145 -10.76 16.34 3.47
C GLY A 145 -11.22 14.88 3.45
N GLY A 146 -11.12 14.20 4.59
CA GLY A 146 -11.50 12.79 4.77
C GLY A 146 -13.00 12.55 4.88
N GLY A 147 -13.80 13.61 5.01
CA GLY A 147 -15.25 13.52 5.18
C GLY A 147 -15.70 13.40 6.63
N ASN A 148 -16.97 13.11 6.84
CA ASN A 148 -17.55 12.99 8.18
C ASN A 148 -17.08 11.71 8.89
N PRO A 149 -17.03 11.69 10.23
CA PRO A 149 -16.88 10.46 10.99
C PRO A 149 -17.97 9.44 10.64
N THR A 150 -17.61 8.17 10.57
CA THR A 150 -18.53 7.08 10.23
C THR A 150 -18.67 6.07 11.37
N LYS A 151 -19.78 5.37 11.40
CA LYS A 151 -19.96 4.18 12.22
C LYS A 151 -19.92 2.96 11.32
N ASP A 152 -18.96 2.09 11.56
CA ASP A 152 -18.70 0.93 10.71
C ASP A 152 -18.52 -0.32 11.54
N ARG A 153 -19.05 -1.43 11.07
CA ARG A 153 -18.79 -2.77 11.63
C ARG A 153 -17.53 -3.35 11.07
N ILE A 154 -17.28 -3.07 9.79
CA ILE A 154 -16.08 -3.49 9.07
C ILE A 154 -15.54 -2.30 8.28
N PHE A 155 -14.25 -2.06 8.37
CA PHE A 155 -13.61 -0.89 7.79
C PHE A 155 -12.22 -1.19 7.22
N LEU A 156 -11.67 -0.27 6.45
CA LEU A 156 -10.25 -0.27 6.07
C LEU A 156 -9.48 0.61 7.07
N LEU A 157 -8.21 0.34 7.26
CA LEU A 157 -7.35 1.20 8.07
C LEU A 157 -7.15 2.56 7.38
N SER A 158 -6.98 3.61 8.18
CA SER A 158 -6.46 4.91 7.71
C SER A 158 -4.93 4.90 7.67
N ILE A 159 -4.33 5.97 7.11
CA ILE A 159 -2.88 6.20 7.24
C ILE A 159 -2.48 6.22 8.72
N ASP A 160 -3.23 6.93 9.57
CA ASP A 160 -2.93 7.03 11.01
C ASP A 160 -2.95 5.66 11.69
N ASP A 161 -3.91 4.79 11.32
CA ASP A 161 -3.95 3.42 11.85
C ASP A 161 -2.75 2.61 11.37
N VAL A 162 -2.38 2.75 10.10
CA VAL A 162 -1.23 2.03 9.53
C VAL A 162 0.06 2.40 10.24
N ILE A 163 0.35 3.68 10.43
CA ILE A 163 1.56 4.11 11.15
C ILE A 163 1.51 3.71 12.63
N LYS A 164 0.33 3.75 13.26
CA LYS A 164 0.16 3.32 14.65
C LYS A 164 0.46 1.83 14.85
N TYR A 165 -0.05 0.97 13.97
CA TYR A 165 0.00 -0.49 14.19
C TYR A 165 1.16 -1.19 13.49
N PHE A 166 1.70 -0.61 12.41
CA PHE A 166 2.77 -1.23 11.65
C PHE A 166 4.11 -0.49 11.74
N GLY A 167 4.13 0.70 12.31
CA GLY A 167 5.31 1.50 12.57
C GLY A 167 5.34 2.85 11.87
N ASP A 168 6.05 3.79 12.48
CA ASP A 168 6.21 5.18 12.04
C ASP A 168 7.70 5.56 11.99
N SER A 169 8.18 5.92 10.81
CA SER A 169 9.51 6.49 10.59
C SER A 169 9.58 8.00 10.81
N GLY A 170 8.44 8.64 11.06
CA GLY A 170 8.30 10.09 11.14
C GLY A 170 8.11 10.78 9.77
N GLN A 171 8.20 10.05 8.65
CA GLN A 171 8.04 10.62 7.31
C GLN A 171 6.66 11.23 7.07
N ILE A 172 5.64 10.77 7.78
CA ILE A 172 4.31 11.39 7.70
C ILE A 172 4.30 12.85 8.14
N LYS A 173 5.16 13.20 9.10
CA LYS A 173 5.31 14.58 9.61
C LYS A 173 6.36 15.39 8.87
N THR A 174 7.42 14.69 8.44
CA THR A 174 8.56 15.32 7.75
C THR A 174 8.64 14.71 6.36
N ARG A 175 7.85 15.27 5.44
CA ARG A 175 7.83 14.81 4.05
C ARG A 175 9.23 14.87 3.46
N TYR A 176 9.71 13.74 2.95
CA TYR A 176 11.04 13.65 2.39
C TYR A 176 11.07 14.27 1.00
N MET A 177 12.00 15.23 0.80
CA MET A 177 12.32 15.73 -0.54
C MET A 177 13.29 14.75 -1.21
N TYR A 178 12.88 14.18 -2.30
CA TYR A 178 13.75 13.33 -3.10
C TYR A 178 14.75 14.21 -3.88
N PRO A 179 16.06 14.02 -3.70
CA PRO A 179 17.02 14.62 -4.60
C PRO A 179 16.82 13.95 -5.96
N SER A 180 16.17 14.66 -6.89
CA SER A 180 15.90 14.14 -8.21
C SER A 180 17.20 13.60 -8.84
N PRO A 181 17.30 12.32 -9.22
CA PRO A 181 18.44 11.80 -9.95
C PRO A 181 18.53 12.40 -11.37
N TRP A 182 17.48 13.11 -11.79
CA TRP A 182 17.31 13.69 -13.13
C TRP A 182 17.77 15.15 -13.24
N GLY A 183 18.50 15.67 -12.22
CA GLY A 183 19.06 17.01 -12.24
C GLY A 183 18.03 18.12 -12.01
N ASP A 184 18.33 19.31 -12.54
CA ASP A 184 17.64 20.57 -12.23
C ASP A 184 16.16 20.69 -12.64
N TRP A 185 15.60 19.68 -13.30
CA TRP A 185 14.23 19.69 -13.84
C TRP A 185 13.15 19.39 -12.78
N CYS A 186 13.51 18.75 -11.66
CA CYS A 186 12.58 18.34 -10.60
C CYS A 186 13.11 18.72 -9.21
N LYS A 187 13.61 19.93 -9.05
CA LYS A 187 14.34 20.36 -7.83
C LYS A 187 13.53 20.34 -6.54
N ASP A 188 12.21 20.28 -6.60
CA ASP A 188 11.33 20.44 -5.44
C ASP A 188 10.21 19.38 -5.36
N GLU A 189 10.39 18.19 -5.96
CA GLU A 189 9.35 17.17 -5.88
C GLU A 189 9.51 16.31 -4.62
N PHE A 190 8.52 16.38 -3.77
CA PHE A 190 8.36 15.47 -2.66
C PHE A 190 7.88 14.11 -3.16
N LEU A 191 8.44 13.03 -2.63
CA LEU A 191 7.88 11.71 -2.88
C LEU A 191 6.40 11.68 -2.50
N PRO A 192 5.53 11.12 -3.35
CA PRO A 192 4.10 10.99 -3.06
C PRO A 192 3.78 9.79 -2.16
N TRP A 193 4.78 9.06 -1.69
CA TRP A 193 4.64 7.88 -0.83
C TRP A 193 5.70 7.89 0.30
N ILE A 194 5.43 7.08 1.33
CA ILE A 194 6.37 6.74 2.39
C ILE A 194 7.01 5.39 2.06
N ASP A 195 8.34 5.38 1.98
CA ASP A 195 9.17 4.18 1.83
C ASP A 195 10.15 4.13 3.00
N ASP A 196 10.01 3.14 3.89
CA ASP A 196 10.77 3.09 5.12
C ASP A 196 10.99 1.65 5.63
N GLN A 197 11.71 1.52 6.73
CA GLN A 197 12.02 0.24 7.38
C GLN A 197 10.78 -0.56 7.83
N TYR A 198 9.60 0.04 7.81
CA TYR A 198 8.34 -0.63 8.21
C TYR A 198 7.55 -1.19 7.03
N ASN A 199 8.05 -1.05 5.81
CA ASN A 199 7.37 -1.56 4.62
C ASN A 199 7.02 -3.05 4.76
N LEU A 200 7.94 -3.87 5.27
CA LEU A 200 7.68 -5.31 5.44
C LEU A 200 6.48 -5.59 6.36
N ASN A 201 6.30 -4.79 7.41
CA ASN A 201 5.20 -4.95 8.36
C ASN A 201 3.82 -4.66 7.73
N ARG A 202 3.79 -3.77 6.73
CA ARG A 202 2.56 -3.32 6.05
C ARG A 202 2.14 -4.25 4.91
N ARG A 203 3.05 -5.09 4.39
CA ARG A 203 2.78 -6.00 3.28
C ARG A 203 1.63 -6.95 3.57
N ALA A 204 0.92 -7.31 2.53
CA ALA A 204 -0.06 -8.37 2.54
C ALA A 204 0.03 -9.20 1.26
N VAL A 205 -0.37 -10.44 1.33
CA VAL A 205 -0.42 -11.34 0.17
C VAL A 205 -1.87 -11.73 -0.13
N ASP A 206 -2.13 -12.15 -1.35
CA ASP A 206 -3.36 -12.83 -1.75
C ASP A 206 -3.28 -14.34 -1.49
N ASP A 207 -4.25 -15.10 -1.98
CA ASP A 207 -4.29 -16.56 -1.81
C ASP A 207 -3.19 -17.28 -2.59
N ASP A 208 -2.67 -16.67 -3.66
CA ASP A 208 -1.53 -17.19 -4.42
C ASP A 208 -0.18 -16.85 -3.77
N SER A 209 -0.21 -16.23 -2.58
CA SER A 209 0.97 -15.75 -1.86
C SER A 209 1.80 -14.74 -2.66
N VAL A 210 1.14 -13.92 -3.45
CA VAL A 210 1.72 -12.77 -4.13
C VAL A 210 1.48 -11.53 -3.28
N CYS A 211 2.51 -10.68 -3.11
CA CYS A 211 2.34 -9.39 -2.45
C CYS A 211 1.46 -8.49 -3.31
N VAL A 212 0.35 -8.04 -2.76
CA VAL A 212 -0.61 -7.17 -3.42
C VAL A 212 -0.85 -5.90 -2.63
N GLY A 213 -1.05 -4.80 -3.33
CA GLY A 213 -1.46 -3.54 -2.72
C GLY A 213 -2.90 -3.61 -2.24
N TYR A 214 -3.23 -2.80 -1.23
CA TYR A 214 -4.58 -2.75 -0.70
C TYR A 214 -4.99 -1.34 -0.27
N TRP A 215 -6.28 -1.05 -0.41
CA TRP A 215 -6.85 0.25 -0.09
C TRP A 215 -6.76 0.61 1.38
N LEU A 216 -6.58 1.90 1.63
CA LEU A 216 -6.82 2.54 2.93
C LEU A 216 -8.06 3.42 2.81
N ARG A 217 -8.69 3.79 3.96
CA ARG A 217 -9.86 4.67 3.95
C ARG A 217 -9.52 6.17 3.85
N SER A 218 -8.25 6.54 3.99
CA SER A 218 -7.81 7.94 3.87
C SER A 218 -7.91 8.42 2.43
N PRO A 219 -8.30 9.69 2.18
CA PRO A 219 -8.29 10.27 0.86
C PRO A 219 -6.86 10.43 0.32
N GLY A 220 -6.70 10.44 -1.01
CA GLY A 220 -5.44 10.73 -1.67
C GLY A 220 -5.14 12.23 -1.79
N CYS A 221 -4.37 12.62 -2.82
CA CYS A 221 -4.00 14.01 -3.05
C CYS A 221 -5.21 14.91 -3.40
N ASN A 222 -6.28 14.33 -3.88
CA ASN A 222 -7.60 14.96 -4.02
C ASN A 222 -8.70 13.91 -3.84
N ARG A 223 -9.97 14.30 -3.90
CA ARG A 223 -11.12 13.41 -3.63
C ARG A 223 -11.43 12.39 -4.74
N HIS A 224 -10.69 12.39 -5.85
CA HIS A 224 -10.78 11.35 -6.87
C HIS A 224 -9.84 10.17 -6.58
N TYR A 225 -9.01 10.26 -5.53
CA TYR A 225 -8.02 9.26 -5.17
C TYR A 225 -8.14 8.82 -3.72
N ALA A 226 -7.93 7.54 -3.48
CA ALA A 226 -7.80 6.96 -2.15
C ALA A 226 -6.37 6.46 -1.94
N THR A 227 -5.88 6.58 -0.73
CA THR A 227 -4.55 6.06 -0.37
C THR A 227 -4.54 4.53 -0.37
N ASN A 228 -3.38 3.95 -0.55
CA ASN A 228 -3.22 2.50 -0.53
C ASN A 228 -1.82 2.11 -0.04
N ILE A 229 -1.68 0.87 0.39
CA ILE A 229 -0.37 0.23 0.56
C ILE A 229 0.04 -0.33 -0.80
N MET A 230 1.30 -0.09 -1.17
CA MET A 230 1.84 -0.50 -2.45
C MET A 230 2.10 -2.01 -2.48
N GLY A 231 1.71 -2.64 -3.59
CA GLY A 231 1.93 -4.05 -3.85
C GLY A 231 3.16 -4.31 -4.72
N PHE A 232 3.21 -5.49 -5.30
CA PHE A 232 4.24 -5.87 -6.26
C PHE A 232 4.10 -5.08 -7.57
N CYS A 233 5.15 -4.40 -7.99
CA CYS A 233 5.20 -3.60 -9.21
C CYS A 233 6.35 -4.01 -10.17
N GLY A 234 6.84 -5.22 -10.09
CA GLY A 234 7.78 -5.81 -11.05
C GLY A 234 9.27 -5.52 -10.78
N ASP A 235 9.62 -4.35 -10.28
CA ASP A 235 11.00 -3.96 -9.94
C ASP A 235 11.39 -4.26 -8.49
N GLY A 236 10.42 -4.61 -7.66
CA GLY A 236 10.62 -5.04 -6.27
C GLY A 236 10.83 -3.92 -5.28
N TYR A 237 10.77 -2.65 -5.72
CA TYR A 237 10.87 -1.49 -4.85
C TYR A 237 9.52 -1.07 -4.28
N ASP A 238 9.56 -0.36 -3.15
CA ASP A 238 8.42 0.31 -2.50
C ASP A 238 7.27 -0.58 -2.04
N GLN A 239 7.38 -1.90 -2.15
CA GLN A 239 6.33 -2.81 -1.69
C GLN A 239 6.13 -2.69 -0.18
N GLY A 240 4.89 -2.37 0.22
CA GLY A 240 4.55 -2.05 1.60
C GLY A 240 4.69 -0.57 1.93
N GLY A 241 5.17 0.25 1.00
CA GLY A 241 5.14 1.71 1.11
C GLY A 241 3.72 2.24 1.20
N ILE A 242 3.52 3.38 1.86
CA ILE A 242 2.22 4.04 1.94
C ILE A 242 2.13 5.05 0.80
N ASN A 243 1.31 4.77 -0.20
CA ASN A 243 1.01 5.73 -1.25
C ASN A 243 0.06 6.81 -0.72
N VAL A 244 0.63 7.91 -0.26
CA VAL A 244 -0.12 9.03 0.37
C VAL A 244 -0.87 9.86 -0.67
N ALA A 245 -0.35 9.94 -1.90
CA ALA A 245 -1.06 10.61 -3.00
C ALA A 245 -2.27 9.82 -3.49
N GLY A 246 -2.25 8.49 -3.35
CA GLY A 246 -3.35 7.62 -3.78
C GLY A 246 -3.35 7.29 -5.26
N ASN A 247 -2.53 7.96 -6.07
CA ASN A 247 -2.36 7.66 -7.48
C ASN A 247 -0.88 7.70 -7.85
N LEU A 248 -0.40 6.59 -8.38
CA LEU A 248 0.93 6.49 -8.99
C LEU A 248 0.75 5.70 -10.28
N SER A 249 0.70 6.39 -11.41
CA SER A 249 1.00 5.80 -12.70
C SER A 249 2.42 6.19 -13.09
N MET A 250 3.15 5.28 -13.72
CA MET A 250 4.42 5.58 -14.37
C MET A 250 4.18 5.70 -15.86
N ASP A 251 4.78 6.70 -16.50
CA ASP A 251 4.88 6.71 -17.96
C ASP A 251 5.86 5.63 -18.46
N GLY A 252 5.92 5.44 -19.79
CA GLY A 252 6.81 4.47 -20.41
C GLY A 252 8.31 4.74 -20.18
N ASP A 253 8.67 5.91 -19.66
CA ASP A 253 10.03 6.35 -19.36
C ASP A 253 10.35 6.30 -17.86
N GLY A 254 9.41 5.84 -17.02
CA GLY A 254 9.60 5.68 -15.58
C GLY A 254 9.36 6.95 -14.76
N HIS A 255 8.76 7.98 -15.33
CA HIS A 255 8.37 9.19 -14.60
C HIS A 255 7.02 8.99 -13.92
N PHE A 256 6.91 9.48 -12.68
CA PHE A 256 5.63 9.49 -11.97
C PHE A 256 4.71 10.55 -12.56
N LEU A 257 3.61 10.11 -13.11
CA LEU A 257 2.56 11.00 -13.56
C LEU A 257 1.55 11.16 -12.42
N LEU A 258 1.48 12.36 -11.87
CA LEU A 258 0.28 12.82 -11.18
C LEU A 258 -0.75 13.09 -12.30
N ASP A 259 -1.43 12.06 -12.75
CA ASP A 259 -2.11 12.13 -14.03
C ASP A 259 -3.57 12.58 -13.89
N ASP A 260 -3.79 13.81 -14.31
CA ASP A 260 -5.13 14.33 -14.59
C ASP A 260 -5.68 13.85 -15.97
N ASN A 261 -4.84 13.24 -16.82
CA ASN A 261 -5.18 13.06 -18.25
C ASN A 261 -5.18 11.65 -18.81
N THR A 262 -4.64 10.62 -18.15
CA THR A 262 -4.55 9.27 -18.75
C THR A 262 -5.74 8.38 -18.55
N GLY A 263 -6.82 8.84 -17.90
CA GLY A 263 -8.06 8.05 -17.79
C GLY A 263 -7.94 6.76 -16.94
N SER A 264 -6.78 6.48 -16.34
CA SER A 264 -6.63 5.39 -15.38
C SER A 264 -7.04 5.89 -14.00
N ASP A 265 -8.33 5.83 -13.72
CA ASP A 265 -8.90 6.22 -12.44
C ASP A 265 -8.39 5.29 -11.34
N ALA A 266 -7.45 5.75 -10.51
CA ALA A 266 -6.90 4.95 -9.42
C ALA A 266 -8.01 4.40 -8.50
N MET A 267 -9.08 5.15 -8.25
CA MET A 267 -10.22 4.65 -7.48
C MET A 267 -11.06 3.61 -8.20
N CYS A 268 -11.16 3.67 -9.53
CA CYS A 268 -11.92 2.72 -10.33
C CYS A 268 -11.11 1.46 -10.67
N ASN A 269 -9.79 1.48 -10.50
CA ASN A 269 -8.95 0.30 -10.69
C ASN A 269 -9.05 -0.62 -9.47
N PRO A 270 -9.16 -1.94 -9.67
CA PRO A 270 -9.20 -2.87 -8.56
C PRO A 270 -7.88 -2.90 -7.79
N SER A 271 -7.93 -2.61 -6.48
CA SER A 271 -6.85 -2.89 -5.54
C SER A 271 -7.36 -3.83 -4.45
N GLY A 272 -6.46 -4.30 -3.62
CA GLY A 272 -6.77 -5.27 -2.59
C GLY A 272 -7.71 -4.73 -1.52
N VAL A 273 -8.58 -5.59 -1.03
CA VAL A 273 -9.44 -5.34 0.13
C VAL A 273 -8.86 -6.11 1.31
N ARG A 274 -8.45 -5.40 2.35
CA ARG A 274 -7.91 -5.95 3.60
C ARG A 274 -8.69 -5.41 4.78
N PRO A 275 -9.83 -6.02 5.13
CA PRO A 275 -10.74 -5.53 6.15
C PRO A 275 -10.16 -5.58 7.56
N ALA A 276 -10.58 -4.61 8.37
CA ALA A 276 -10.38 -4.59 9.81
C ALA A 276 -11.73 -4.47 10.52
N LEU A 277 -11.80 -4.98 11.76
CA LEU A 277 -12.99 -4.91 12.59
C LEU A 277 -12.63 -5.06 14.08
N TRP A 278 -13.54 -4.60 14.93
CA TRP A 278 -13.47 -4.85 16.37
C TRP A 278 -14.33 -6.05 16.74
N LEU A 279 -13.75 -6.96 17.51
CA LEU A 279 -14.44 -8.12 18.08
C LEU A 279 -14.61 -7.95 19.58
N ARG A 280 -15.79 -8.33 20.08
CA ARG A 280 -15.97 -8.56 21.50
C ARG A 280 -15.16 -9.79 21.89
N THR A 281 -14.25 -9.65 22.86
CA THR A 281 -13.56 -10.79 23.47
C THR A 281 -14.52 -11.49 24.44
N GLU A 282 -14.50 -12.79 24.38
CA GLU A 282 -15.23 -13.65 25.32
C GLU A 282 -14.67 -13.55 26.74
#